data_1190960dc518011051903cb5c09ed4d7
#
_entry.id   1190960dc518011051903cb5c09ed4d7
#
_cell.length_a   1.000
_cell.length_b   1.000
_cell.length_c   1.000
_cell.angle_alpha   90.00
_cell.angle_beta   90.00
_cell.angle_gamma   90.00
#
_symmetry.space_group_name_H-M   'P 1'
#
loop_
_entity.id
_entity.type
_entity.pdbx_description
1 polymer ?
#
loop_
_entity_poly.entity_id
_entity_poly.type
_entity_poly.pdbx_seq_one_letter_code
_entity_poly.pdbx_strand_id
1 'polypeptide(L)'
;MEKISAVLLTRNEEKNIERCLQSIDWVDEIVIVDTGSTDRTLVLAERYTERIVHGDISKGFAYNRNLGNDSATHDWILKMEPDEVVPEALRVEIREKIEAPDRADGYYAPRRNYFGPKWIRGCGWYPMPQIRLFDKRKARWKGIIHEWLEIQGR
;
A
#
# COMPACT_ATOMS: atom_id res chain seq x y z
N MET A 1 -12.28 14.18 10.47
CA MET A 1 -11.07 13.82 9.69
C MET A 1 -11.13 12.34 9.36
N GLU A 2 -11.09 12.00 8.09
CA GLU A 2 -11.12 10.62 7.62
C GLU A 2 -9.83 9.90 8.06
N LYS A 3 -9.96 8.63 8.44
CA LYS A 3 -8.84 7.82 8.90
C LYS A 3 -8.35 6.88 7.80
N ILE A 4 -7.04 6.61 7.81
CA ILE A 4 -6.35 5.81 6.79
C ILE A 4 -5.68 4.63 7.44
N SER A 5 -5.89 3.43 6.87
CA SER A 5 -5.07 2.26 7.14
C SER A 5 -4.11 2.03 5.97
N ALA A 6 -2.81 2.02 6.23
CA ALA A 6 -1.84 1.56 5.26
C ALA A 6 -1.78 0.03 5.29
N VAL A 7 -1.85 -0.60 4.11
CA VAL A 7 -1.80 -2.06 3.96
C VAL A 7 -0.61 -2.44 3.08
N LEU A 8 0.29 -3.26 3.63
CA LEU A 8 1.48 -3.76 2.98
C LEU A 8 1.45 -5.28 2.87
N LEU A 9 1.74 -5.80 1.69
CA LEU A 9 2.01 -7.22 1.50
C LEU A 9 3.52 -7.44 1.48
N THR A 10 4.04 -8.31 2.34
CA THR A 10 5.48 -8.49 2.55
C THR A 10 5.93 -9.94 2.41
N ARG A 11 7.19 -10.10 1.95
CA ARG A 11 7.95 -11.34 2.04
C ARG A 11 9.44 -11.06 1.85
N ASN A 12 10.25 -11.25 2.91
CA ASN A 12 11.70 -11.07 2.87
C ASN A 12 12.14 -9.67 2.40
N GLU A 13 11.65 -8.63 3.08
CA GLU A 13 11.86 -7.22 2.77
C GLU A 13 12.69 -6.48 3.83
N GLU A 14 13.55 -7.19 4.58
CA GLU A 14 14.34 -6.60 5.68
C GLU A 14 15.16 -5.38 5.27
N LYS A 15 15.55 -5.27 3.98
CA LYS A 15 16.35 -4.15 3.46
C LYS A 15 15.53 -2.89 3.19
N ASN A 16 14.22 -3.03 3.01
CA ASN A 16 13.36 -1.97 2.50
C ASN A 16 12.27 -1.57 3.50
N ILE A 17 11.72 -2.53 4.25
CA ILE A 17 10.51 -2.38 5.04
C ILE A 17 10.57 -1.19 6.01
N GLU A 18 11.67 -0.99 6.70
CA GLU A 18 11.80 0.07 7.70
C GLU A 18 11.69 1.47 7.09
N ARG A 19 12.35 1.70 5.94
CA ARG A 19 12.25 2.97 5.21
C ARG A 19 10.83 3.23 4.70
N CYS A 20 10.13 2.20 4.24
CA CYS A 20 8.73 2.30 3.85
C CYS A 20 7.88 2.71 5.04
N LEU A 21 7.96 1.98 6.16
CA LEU A 21 7.15 2.22 7.36
C LEU A 21 7.39 3.61 7.97
N GLN A 22 8.63 4.08 7.98
CA GLN A 22 8.96 5.46 8.40
C GLN A 22 8.25 6.51 7.55
N SER A 23 8.09 6.27 6.24
CA SER A 23 7.44 7.23 5.33
C SER A 23 5.93 7.30 5.47
N ILE A 24 5.33 6.36 6.18
CA ILE A 24 3.88 6.25 6.41
C ILE A 24 3.50 6.27 7.89
N ASP A 25 4.38 6.70 8.79
CA ASP A 25 4.15 6.80 10.23
C ASP A 25 3.01 7.77 10.63
N TRP A 26 2.57 8.60 9.67
CA TRP A 26 1.50 9.59 9.79
C TRP A 26 0.09 9.01 9.56
N VAL A 27 -0.06 7.76 9.12
CA VAL A 27 -1.38 7.11 8.95
C VAL A 27 -1.94 6.68 10.31
N ASP A 28 -3.24 6.39 10.35
CA ASP A 28 -3.91 6.05 11.60
C ASP A 28 -3.73 4.57 11.98
N GLU A 29 -3.40 3.72 11.01
CA GLU A 29 -3.16 2.28 11.20
C GLU A 29 -2.22 1.74 10.12
N ILE A 30 -1.37 0.80 10.50
CA ILE A 30 -0.53 0.03 9.57
C ILE A 30 -0.88 -1.46 9.73
N VAL A 31 -1.22 -2.12 8.62
CA VAL A 31 -1.50 -3.55 8.54
C VAL A 31 -0.46 -4.22 7.65
N ILE A 32 0.27 -5.18 8.19
CA ILE A 32 1.24 -5.99 7.46
C ILE A 32 0.60 -7.35 7.15
N VAL A 33 0.59 -7.74 5.89
CA VAL A 33 0.25 -9.10 5.47
C VAL A 33 1.54 -9.81 5.10
N ASP A 34 2.01 -10.68 5.97
CA ASP A 34 3.24 -11.44 5.73
C ASP A 34 2.92 -12.80 5.08
N THR A 35 3.60 -13.09 3.99
CA THR A 35 3.42 -14.33 3.22
C THR A 35 4.57 -15.33 3.40
N GLY A 36 5.16 -15.34 4.59
CA GLY A 36 6.19 -16.29 4.99
C GLY A 36 7.60 -15.71 4.90
N SER A 37 7.86 -14.58 5.53
CA SER A 37 9.20 -14.03 5.70
C SER A 37 10.04 -14.92 6.60
N THR A 38 11.30 -15.10 6.23
CA THR A 38 12.31 -15.89 6.97
C THR A 38 13.51 -15.06 7.41
N ASP A 39 13.53 -13.77 7.01
CA ASP A 39 14.52 -12.77 7.37
C ASP A 39 14.03 -11.89 8.53
N ARG A 40 14.63 -10.72 8.74
CA ARG A 40 14.26 -9.82 9.83
C ARG A 40 13.05 -8.91 9.53
N THR A 41 12.31 -9.15 8.42
CA THR A 41 11.19 -8.31 8.02
C THR A 41 10.19 -8.08 9.16
N LEU A 42 9.73 -9.15 9.81
CA LEU A 42 8.73 -9.04 10.88
C LEU A 42 9.29 -8.36 12.12
N VAL A 43 10.52 -8.66 12.52
CA VAL A 43 11.19 -8.00 13.66
C VAL A 43 11.29 -6.48 13.46
N LEU A 44 11.49 -6.03 12.23
CA LEU A 44 11.52 -4.61 11.89
C LEU A 44 10.10 -4.00 11.87
N ALA A 45 9.14 -4.73 11.30
CA ALA A 45 7.74 -4.28 11.21
C ALA A 45 7.06 -4.12 12.58
N GLU A 46 7.34 -5.00 13.54
CA GLU A 46 6.81 -4.97 14.91
C GLU A 46 7.11 -3.67 15.67
N ARG A 47 8.10 -2.90 15.24
CA ARG A 47 8.41 -1.58 15.82
C ARG A 47 7.38 -0.50 15.44
N TYR A 48 6.59 -0.74 14.41
CA TYR A 48 5.65 0.23 13.83
C TYR A 48 4.20 -0.20 14.00
N THR A 49 3.93 -1.49 14.12
CA THR A 49 2.57 -2.01 14.25
C THR A 49 2.53 -3.38 14.92
N GLU A 50 1.46 -3.62 15.65
CA GLU A 50 1.09 -4.95 16.18
C GLU A 50 0.14 -5.71 15.22
N ARG A 51 -0.32 -5.04 14.15
CA ARG A 51 -1.26 -5.60 13.16
C ARG A 51 -0.52 -6.39 12.08
N ILE A 52 -0.04 -7.55 12.43
CA ILE A 52 0.60 -8.49 11.50
C ILE A 52 -0.36 -9.65 11.23
N VAL A 53 -0.71 -9.86 9.98
CA VAL A 53 -1.62 -10.89 9.49
C VAL A 53 -0.82 -11.89 8.66
N HIS A 54 -0.98 -13.18 8.93
CA HIS A 54 -0.32 -14.22 8.15
C HIS A 54 -1.12 -14.54 6.89
N GLY A 55 -0.51 -14.23 5.75
CA GLY A 55 -1.05 -14.51 4.42
C GLY A 55 -0.63 -15.89 3.91
N ASP A 56 -1.11 -16.22 2.72
CA ASP A 56 -0.78 -17.47 2.02
C ASP A 56 -0.42 -17.15 0.57
N ILE A 57 0.86 -17.22 0.24
CA ILE A 57 1.36 -16.91 -1.11
C ILE A 57 0.75 -17.84 -2.19
N SER A 58 0.37 -19.07 -1.84
CA SER A 58 -0.23 -20.01 -2.77
C SER A 58 -1.60 -19.59 -3.28
N LYS A 59 -2.29 -18.70 -2.54
CA LYS A 59 -3.60 -18.15 -2.91
C LYS A 59 -3.52 -16.91 -3.81
N GLY A 60 -2.31 -16.46 -4.15
CA GLY A 60 -2.07 -15.33 -5.04
C GLY A 60 -2.20 -13.95 -4.38
N PHE A 61 -1.85 -12.93 -5.15
CA PHE A 61 -1.76 -11.54 -4.64
C PHE A 61 -3.13 -10.95 -4.28
N ALA A 62 -4.16 -11.14 -5.13
CA ALA A 62 -5.48 -10.58 -4.87
C ALA A 62 -6.08 -11.09 -3.55
N TYR A 63 -5.91 -12.38 -3.23
CA TYR A 63 -6.35 -12.95 -1.96
C TYR A 63 -5.66 -12.25 -0.77
N ASN A 64 -4.33 -12.15 -0.81
CA ASN A 64 -3.56 -11.58 0.29
C ASN A 64 -3.80 -10.07 0.45
N ARG A 65 -3.99 -9.33 -0.65
CA ARG A 65 -4.39 -7.92 -0.60
C ARG A 65 -5.78 -7.73 0.01
N ASN A 66 -6.74 -8.58 -0.36
CA ASN A 66 -8.07 -8.55 0.25
C ASN A 66 -8.02 -8.91 1.73
N LEU A 67 -7.22 -9.89 2.12
CA LEU A 67 -7.00 -10.26 3.52
C LEU A 67 -6.51 -9.05 4.33
N GLY A 68 -5.56 -8.29 3.81
CA GLY A 68 -5.08 -7.06 4.45
C GLY A 68 -6.16 -5.98 4.53
N ASN A 69 -6.89 -5.74 3.43
CA ASN A 69 -7.97 -4.76 3.41
C ASN A 69 -9.10 -5.12 4.41
N ASP A 70 -9.46 -6.40 4.48
CA ASP A 70 -10.51 -6.90 5.40
C ASP A 70 -10.05 -6.80 6.86
N SER A 71 -8.74 -6.92 7.12
CA SER A 71 -8.14 -6.80 8.46
C SER A 71 -7.95 -5.34 8.91
N ALA A 72 -7.97 -4.39 7.99
CA ALA A 72 -7.84 -2.98 8.30
C ALA A 72 -9.10 -2.44 8.99
N THR A 73 -8.93 -1.54 9.97
CA THR A 73 -10.04 -0.93 10.72
C THR A 73 -10.73 0.17 9.93
N HIS A 74 -9.94 0.97 9.18
CA HIS A 74 -10.47 2.17 8.52
C HIS A 74 -10.90 1.89 7.09
N ASP A 75 -11.79 2.74 6.57
CA ASP A 75 -12.37 2.59 5.24
C ASP A 75 -11.41 2.99 4.12
N TRP A 76 -10.59 4.01 4.35
CA TRP A 76 -9.57 4.43 3.39
C TRP A 76 -8.31 3.57 3.52
N ILE A 77 -7.95 2.93 2.42
CA ILE A 77 -6.74 2.10 2.32
C ILE A 77 -5.67 2.83 1.51
N LEU A 78 -4.51 3.00 2.13
CA LEU A 78 -3.27 3.34 1.43
C LEU A 78 -2.51 2.04 1.14
N LYS A 79 -2.58 1.56 -0.10
CA LYS A 79 -1.86 0.37 -0.54
C LYS A 79 -0.40 0.71 -0.78
N MET A 80 0.49 0.04 -0.05
CA MET A 80 1.93 0.23 -0.17
C MET A 80 2.65 -1.07 -0.55
N GLU A 81 3.80 -0.93 -1.17
CA GLU A 81 4.78 -2.00 -1.36
C GLU A 81 6.02 -1.70 -0.50
N PRO A 82 6.67 -2.71 0.09
CA PRO A 82 7.72 -2.49 1.10
C PRO A 82 8.94 -1.72 0.59
N ASP A 83 9.14 -1.67 -0.72
CA ASP A 83 10.24 -0.95 -1.38
C ASP A 83 9.89 0.50 -1.77
N GLU A 84 8.66 0.95 -1.46
CA GLU A 84 8.16 2.28 -1.79
C GLU A 84 8.28 3.25 -0.61
N VAL A 85 8.33 4.54 -0.93
CA VAL A 85 8.39 5.65 0.03
C VAL A 85 7.36 6.70 -0.37
N VAL A 86 6.57 7.18 0.58
CA VAL A 86 5.64 8.29 0.40
C VAL A 86 6.36 9.60 0.69
N PRO A 87 6.58 10.47 -0.33
CA PRO A 87 7.15 11.80 -0.08
C PRO A 87 6.15 12.70 0.66
N GLU A 88 6.66 13.70 1.40
CA GLU A 88 5.83 14.64 2.18
C GLU A 88 4.75 15.34 1.33
N ALA A 89 5.09 15.76 0.11
CA ALA A 89 4.11 16.37 -0.80
C ALA A 89 2.93 15.45 -1.12
N LEU A 90 3.17 14.14 -1.29
CA LEU A 90 2.10 13.16 -1.53
C LEU A 90 1.26 12.92 -0.27
N ARG A 91 1.88 12.91 0.91
CA ARG A 91 1.17 12.82 2.19
C ARG A 91 0.14 13.95 2.34
N VAL A 92 0.55 15.19 2.07
CA VAL A 92 -0.36 16.35 2.11
C VAL A 92 -1.50 16.19 1.12
N GLU A 93 -1.18 15.85 -0.14
CA GLU A 93 -2.18 15.63 -1.19
C GLU A 93 -3.19 14.53 -0.83
N ILE A 94 -2.74 13.41 -0.25
CA ILE A 94 -3.61 12.31 0.19
C ILE A 94 -4.64 12.83 1.21
N ARG A 95 -4.20 13.57 2.23
CA ARG A 95 -5.10 14.12 3.26
C ARG A 95 -6.13 15.09 2.65
N GLU A 96 -5.70 15.97 1.75
CA GLU A 96 -6.61 16.89 1.05
C GLU A 96 -7.64 16.16 0.20
N LYS A 97 -7.22 15.11 -0.53
CA LYS A 97 -8.11 14.34 -1.43
C LYS A 97 -9.21 13.60 -0.68
N ILE A 98 -8.91 12.95 0.45
CA ILE A 98 -9.92 12.20 1.20
C ILE A 98 -10.89 13.09 1.98
N GLU A 99 -10.51 14.33 2.27
CA GLU A 99 -11.38 15.31 2.94
C GLU A 99 -12.23 16.15 1.96
N ALA A 100 -11.92 16.10 0.66
CA ALA A 100 -12.64 16.89 -0.34
C ALA A 100 -14.11 16.45 -0.46
N PRO A 101 -15.06 17.40 -0.58
CA PRO A 101 -16.48 17.08 -0.66
C PRO A 101 -16.87 16.33 -1.94
N ASP A 102 -16.09 16.48 -3.00
CA ASP A 102 -16.27 15.84 -4.32
C ASP A 102 -15.26 14.71 -4.57
N ARG A 103 -14.72 14.12 -3.50
CA ARG A 103 -13.72 13.07 -3.54
C ARG A 103 -14.13 11.88 -4.38
N ALA A 104 -13.17 11.30 -5.09
CA ALA A 104 -13.33 10.02 -5.77
C ALA A 104 -13.21 8.84 -4.78
N ASP A 105 -13.60 7.65 -5.20
CA ASP A 105 -13.50 6.42 -4.40
C ASP A 105 -12.14 5.71 -4.55
N GLY A 106 -11.30 6.20 -5.47
CA GLY A 106 -9.94 5.72 -5.64
C GLY A 106 -9.04 6.69 -6.40
N TYR A 107 -7.75 6.65 -6.09
CA TYR A 107 -6.74 7.55 -6.64
C TYR A 107 -5.51 6.78 -7.10
N TYR A 108 -5.05 7.13 -8.28
CA TYR A 108 -3.79 6.65 -8.83
C TYR A 108 -2.66 7.63 -8.50
N ALA A 109 -1.52 7.10 -8.11
CA ALA A 109 -0.30 7.87 -7.94
C ALA A 109 0.77 7.39 -8.94
N PRO A 110 1.52 8.31 -9.59
CA PRO A 110 2.62 7.93 -10.45
C PRO A 110 3.79 7.41 -9.61
N ARG A 111 4.36 6.29 -10.02
CA ARG A 111 5.53 5.70 -9.35
C ARG A 111 6.82 6.21 -10.00
N ARG A 112 7.74 6.73 -9.19
CA ARG A 112 9.09 7.07 -9.62
C ARG A 112 10.02 5.88 -9.37
N ASN A 113 10.53 5.28 -10.44
CA ASN A 113 11.44 4.15 -10.35
C ASN A 113 12.89 4.64 -10.42
N TYR A 114 13.74 4.09 -9.54
CA TYR A 114 15.16 4.43 -9.47
C TYR A 114 16.02 3.20 -9.74
N PHE A 115 17.10 3.39 -10.45
CA PHE A 115 18.18 2.42 -10.57
C PHE A 115 19.43 3.03 -9.92
N GLY A 116 19.76 2.58 -8.72
CA GLY A 116 20.72 3.26 -7.85
C GLY A 116 20.21 4.70 -7.57
N PRO A 117 21.05 5.73 -7.72
CA PRO A 117 20.65 7.13 -7.50
C PRO A 117 19.90 7.75 -8.68
N LYS A 118 19.80 7.06 -9.82
CA LYS A 118 19.26 7.62 -11.06
C LYS A 118 17.76 7.36 -11.19
N TRP A 119 16.96 8.43 -11.27
CA TRP A 119 15.56 8.34 -11.65
C TRP A 119 15.39 7.99 -13.12
N ILE A 120 14.64 6.93 -13.40
CA ILE A 120 14.35 6.47 -14.78
C ILE A 120 13.06 7.15 -15.27
N ARG A 121 13.21 8.05 -16.27
CA ARG A 121 12.10 8.82 -16.81
C ARG A 121 11.56 8.28 -18.14
N GLY A 122 12.35 7.48 -18.86
CA GLY A 122 12.03 6.99 -20.19
C GLY A 122 11.51 5.57 -20.23
N CYS A 123 11.31 5.03 -21.44
CA CYS A 123 10.95 3.62 -21.72
C CYS A 123 9.66 3.15 -21.00
N GLY A 124 8.67 4.04 -20.83
CA GLY A 124 7.42 3.68 -20.14
C GLY A 124 7.50 3.55 -18.61
N TRP A 125 8.66 3.85 -18.01
CA TRP A 125 8.83 3.76 -16.55
C TRP A 125 8.24 4.94 -15.79
N TYR A 126 7.94 6.05 -16.46
CA TYR A 126 7.30 7.21 -15.87
C TYR A 126 6.48 8.00 -16.92
N PRO A 127 5.27 8.46 -16.59
CA PRO A 127 4.50 8.06 -15.41
C PRO A 127 4.02 6.62 -15.51
N MET A 128 4.12 5.87 -14.41
CA MET A 128 3.54 4.53 -14.27
C MET A 128 2.50 4.60 -13.14
N PRO A 129 1.27 5.06 -13.44
CA PRO A 129 0.26 5.24 -12.41
C PRO A 129 -0.17 3.90 -11.82
N GLN A 130 -0.22 3.84 -10.51
CA GLN A 130 -0.70 2.71 -9.76
C GLN A 130 -1.81 3.14 -8.82
N ILE A 131 -2.85 2.33 -8.67
CA ILE A 131 -3.86 2.58 -7.64
C ILE A 131 -3.21 2.46 -6.26
N ARG A 132 -3.31 3.52 -5.46
CA ARG A 132 -2.66 3.57 -4.15
C ARG A 132 -3.59 3.90 -3.01
N LEU A 133 -4.60 4.72 -3.24
CA LEU A 133 -5.53 5.15 -2.21
C LEU A 133 -6.95 4.83 -2.68
N PHE A 134 -7.76 4.17 -1.85
CA PHE A 134 -9.15 3.83 -2.22
C PHE A 134 -10.02 3.52 -0.99
N ASP A 135 -11.33 3.66 -1.17
CA ASP A 135 -12.34 3.24 -0.20
C ASP A 135 -12.59 1.73 -0.32
N LYS A 136 -12.18 0.95 0.68
CA LYS A 136 -12.30 -0.52 0.68
C LYS A 136 -13.74 -1.03 0.61
N ARG A 137 -14.72 -0.22 1.03
CA ARG A 137 -16.14 -0.58 0.98
C ARG A 137 -16.64 -0.72 -0.45
N LYS A 138 -15.98 -0.03 -1.39
CA LYS A 138 -16.32 -0.01 -2.82
C LYS A 138 -15.31 -0.72 -3.70
N ALA A 139 -14.25 -1.27 -3.12
CA ALA A 139 -13.11 -1.80 -3.86
C ALA A 139 -12.78 -3.23 -3.47
N ARG A 140 -12.48 -4.08 -4.46
CA ARG A 140 -12.07 -5.47 -4.23
C ARG A 140 -11.02 -5.90 -5.23
N TRP A 141 -9.95 -6.51 -4.76
CA TRP A 141 -8.93 -7.11 -5.63
C TRP A 141 -9.45 -8.38 -6.29
N LYS A 142 -9.19 -8.49 -7.59
CA LYS A 142 -9.59 -9.60 -8.46
C LYS A 142 -8.37 -10.13 -9.24
N GLY A 143 -8.51 -11.33 -9.78
CA GLY A 143 -7.47 -11.99 -10.58
C GLY A 143 -6.53 -12.86 -9.76
N ILE A 144 -5.91 -13.85 -10.44
CA ILE A 144 -4.98 -14.80 -9.82
C ILE A 144 -3.54 -14.41 -10.16
N ILE A 145 -3.24 -14.14 -11.43
CA ILE A 145 -1.88 -13.87 -11.94
C ILE A 145 -1.65 -12.36 -12.14
N HIS A 146 -2.62 -11.68 -12.76
CA HIS A 146 -2.59 -10.23 -12.97
C HIS A 146 -3.74 -9.63 -12.19
N GLU A 147 -3.47 -9.28 -10.94
CA GLU A 147 -4.51 -8.69 -10.09
C GLU A 147 -4.81 -7.24 -10.50
N TRP A 148 -6.08 -6.90 -10.41
CA TRP A 148 -6.57 -5.53 -10.56
C TRP A 148 -7.52 -5.20 -9.42
N LEU A 149 -7.65 -3.93 -9.12
CA LEU A 149 -8.64 -3.43 -8.16
C LEU A 149 -9.91 -3.06 -8.93
N GLU A 150 -11.01 -3.75 -8.64
CA GLU A 150 -12.34 -3.36 -9.10
C GLU A 150 -12.91 -2.35 -8.11
N ILE A 151 -13.27 -1.16 -8.59
CA ILE A 151 -13.91 -0.10 -7.78
C ILE A 151 -15.32 0.11 -8.30
N GLN A 152 -16.30 -0.02 -7.41
CA GLN A 152 -17.71 0.28 -7.68
C GLN A 152 -17.98 1.74 -7.26
N GLY A 153 -17.69 2.69 -8.16
CA GLY A 153 -17.82 4.10 -7.84
C GLY A 153 -17.11 5.01 -8.83
N ARG A 154 -16.71 6.19 -8.35
CA ARG A 154 -16.07 7.28 -9.11
C ARG A 154 -14.56 7.33 -8.88
#